data_488006457891a4c9379386ccacd69599
#
_entry.id   488006457891a4c9379386ccacd69599
#
_cell.length_a   1.000
_cell.length_b   1.000
_cell.length_c   1.000
_cell.angle_alpha   90.00
_cell.angle_beta   90.00
_cell.angle_gamma   90.00
#
_symmetry.space_group_name_H-M   'P 1'
#
loop_
_entity.id
_entity.type
_entity.pdbx_description
1 polymer ?
#
loop_
_entity_poly.entity_id
_entity_poly.type
_entity_poly.pdbx_seq_one_letter_code
_entity_poly.pdbx_strand_id
1 'polypeptide(L)'
;MSNLRPVAIDVHHEIEQFLYREARMLDSERLREWLDTVVDPRIHYQMVMSQERFRKDKSPAEAREVMAYDDDHAALDLRVRQFETGIQTMLDPPQRMRRFVSNVEAYHLDNED
;
A
#
# COMPACT_ATOMS: atom_id res chain seq x y z
N MET A 1 21.25 15.46 7.77
CA MET A 1 21.02 14.04 7.98
C MET A 1 20.00 13.82 9.06
N SER A 2 19.11 12.98 8.83
CA SER A 2 18.02 12.80 9.75
C SER A 2 18.48 12.16 11.05
N ASN A 3 17.76 12.48 12.10
CA ASN A 3 17.96 11.90 13.41
C ASN A 3 16.99 10.74 13.58
N LEU A 4 17.12 9.74 12.73
CA LEU A 4 16.27 8.57 12.79
C LEU A 4 16.53 7.80 14.08
N ARG A 5 15.47 7.56 14.83
CA ARG A 5 15.54 6.81 16.08
C ARG A 5 14.77 5.51 15.90
N PRO A 6 15.46 4.38 15.76
CA PRO A 6 14.77 3.11 15.61
C PRO A 6 13.90 2.81 16.83
N VAL A 7 12.79 2.16 16.58
CA VAL A 7 11.94 1.69 17.67
C VAL A 7 12.60 0.52 18.38
N ALA A 8 12.10 0.18 19.57
CA ALA A 8 12.60 -0.99 20.31
C ALA A 8 12.34 -2.26 19.50
N ILE A 9 13.16 -3.28 19.77
CA ILE A 9 13.09 -4.53 19.01
C ILE A 9 11.71 -5.18 19.06
N ASP A 10 11.07 -5.16 20.22
CA ASP A 10 9.73 -5.77 20.33
C ASP A 10 8.70 -5.02 19.50
N VAL A 11 8.79 -3.70 19.43
CA VAL A 11 7.89 -2.91 18.60
C VAL A 11 8.17 -3.16 17.13
N HIS A 12 9.44 -3.22 16.76
CA HIS A 12 9.83 -3.55 15.40
C HIS A 12 9.27 -4.89 14.98
N HIS A 13 9.38 -5.89 15.83
CA HIS A 13 8.86 -7.21 15.54
C HIS A 13 7.34 -7.19 15.35
N GLU A 14 6.63 -6.46 16.17
CA GLU A 14 5.18 -6.31 16.00
C GLU A 14 4.83 -5.71 14.64
N ILE A 15 5.57 -4.70 14.23
CA ILE A 15 5.34 -4.04 12.95
C ILE A 15 5.60 -5.01 11.81
N GLU A 16 6.70 -5.75 11.87
CA GLU A 16 6.99 -6.75 10.84
C GLU A 16 5.88 -7.79 10.74
N GLN A 17 5.45 -8.31 11.88
CA GLN A 17 4.42 -9.33 11.89
C GLN A 17 3.10 -8.79 11.35
N PHE A 18 2.79 -7.54 11.64
CA PHE A 18 1.61 -6.89 11.09
C PHE A 18 1.68 -6.84 9.56
N LEU A 19 2.80 -6.42 9.02
CA LEU A 19 2.98 -6.31 7.58
C LEU A 19 2.89 -7.68 6.90
N TYR A 20 3.42 -8.71 7.53
CA TYR A 20 3.35 -10.06 6.97
C TYR A 20 1.92 -10.60 7.01
N ARG A 21 1.17 -10.33 8.07
CA ARG A 21 -0.24 -10.73 8.14
C ARG A 21 -1.06 -10.02 7.09
N GLU A 22 -0.81 -8.73 6.89
CA GLU A 22 -1.51 -7.98 5.85
C GLU A 22 -1.23 -8.56 4.48
N ALA A 23 0.04 -8.81 4.16
CA ALA A 23 0.41 -9.40 2.88
C ALA A 23 -0.28 -10.75 2.66
N ARG A 24 -0.32 -11.59 3.69
CA ARG A 24 -0.97 -12.88 3.60
C ARG A 24 -2.47 -12.75 3.37
N MET A 25 -3.08 -11.79 4.05
CA MET A 25 -4.51 -11.54 3.89
C MET A 25 -4.83 -11.09 2.46
N LEU A 26 -4.04 -10.18 1.92
CA LEU A 26 -4.23 -9.70 0.56
C LEU A 26 -3.95 -10.79 -0.48
N ASP A 27 -2.91 -11.58 -0.27
CA ASP A 27 -2.58 -12.69 -1.17
C ASP A 27 -3.66 -13.77 -1.17
N SER A 28 -4.37 -13.90 -0.06
CA SER A 28 -5.49 -14.84 0.07
C SER A 28 -6.81 -14.23 -0.42
N GLU A 29 -6.75 -13.04 -0.96
CA GLU A 29 -7.91 -12.33 -1.52
C GLU A 29 -9.02 -12.07 -0.50
N ARG A 30 -8.65 -11.92 0.77
CA ARG A 30 -9.59 -11.59 1.83
C ARG A 30 -9.72 -10.08 1.95
N LEU A 31 -10.18 -9.45 0.87
CA LEU A 31 -10.19 -7.99 0.77
C LEU A 31 -11.18 -7.31 1.70
N ARG A 32 -12.35 -7.92 1.89
CA ARG A 32 -13.34 -7.35 2.81
C ARG A 32 -12.80 -7.35 4.24
N GLU A 33 -12.21 -8.44 4.66
CA GLU A 33 -11.60 -8.53 5.98
C GLU A 33 -10.48 -7.51 6.13
N TRP A 34 -9.65 -7.37 5.10
CA TRP A 34 -8.56 -6.39 5.09
C TRP A 34 -9.10 -4.98 5.28
N LEU A 35 -10.13 -4.61 4.52
CA LEU A 35 -10.70 -3.27 4.60
C LEU A 35 -11.30 -3.01 5.98
N ASP A 36 -11.96 -4.00 6.55
CA ASP A 36 -12.67 -3.82 7.80
C ASP A 36 -11.75 -3.86 9.03
N THR A 37 -10.64 -4.59 8.96
CA THR A 37 -9.80 -4.82 10.13
C THR A 37 -8.43 -4.16 10.08
N VAL A 38 -7.92 -3.88 8.90
CA VAL A 38 -6.57 -3.34 8.75
C VAL A 38 -6.59 -1.86 8.37
N VAL A 39 -7.55 -1.47 7.54
CA VAL A 39 -7.56 -0.13 6.97
C VAL A 39 -8.29 0.84 7.89
N ASP A 40 -7.63 1.94 8.22
CA ASP A 40 -8.22 3.00 9.02
C ASP A 40 -9.21 3.78 8.14
N PRO A 41 -10.38 4.18 8.69
CA PRO A 41 -11.35 4.97 7.91
C PRO A 41 -10.80 6.29 7.36
N ARG A 42 -9.72 6.79 7.95
CA ARG A 42 -9.09 8.04 7.51
C ARG A 42 -7.99 7.81 6.49
N ILE A 43 -7.92 6.62 5.93
CA ILE A 43 -6.83 6.25 5.04
C ILE A 43 -6.76 7.16 3.82
N HIS A 44 -5.55 7.40 3.37
CA HIS A 44 -5.26 7.95 2.07
C HIS A 44 -4.33 6.96 1.38
N TYR A 45 -4.88 6.18 0.49
CA TYR A 45 -4.17 5.10 -0.19
C TYR A 45 -3.62 5.62 -1.50
N GLN A 46 -2.31 5.72 -1.59
CA GLN A 46 -1.65 6.30 -2.74
C GLN A 46 -0.61 5.37 -3.32
N MET A 47 -0.52 5.37 -4.63
CA MET A 47 0.62 4.79 -5.33
C MET A 47 1.09 5.82 -6.34
N VAL A 48 2.30 6.28 -6.18
CA VAL A 48 2.89 7.32 -7.01
C VAL A 48 3.88 6.68 -7.96
N MET A 49 3.81 7.04 -9.23
CA MET A 49 4.73 6.54 -10.24
C MET A 49 5.46 7.71 -10.88
N SER A 50 6.76 7.54 -11.09
CA SER A 50 7.57 8.54 -11.77
C SER A 50 7.68 8.19 -13.24
N GLN A 51 7.49 9.18 -14.12
CA GLN A 51 7.56 8.98 -15.57
C GLN A 51 8.90 9.43 -16.10
N GLU A 52 9.95 8.77 -15.69
CA GLU A 52 11.30 9.16 -16.06
C GLU A 52 11.59 9.00 -17.54
N ARG A 53 10.96 8.07 -18.20
CA ARG A 53 11.24 7.82 -19.61
C ARG A 53 10.92 8.99 -20.52
N PHE A 54 10.15 9.97 -20.04
CA PHE A 54 9.77 11.13 -20.83
C PHE A 54 10.53 12.39 -20.47
N ARG A 55 11.57 12.27 -19.68
CA ARG A 55 12.35 13.44 -19.27
C ARG A 55 12.91 14.25 -20.42
N LYS A 56 13.32 13.58 -21.47
CA LYS A 56 13.93 14.27 -22.61
C LYS A 56 12.99 15.21 -23.29
N ASP A 57 11.71 14.91 -23.21
CA ASP A 57 10.70 15.63 -23.95
C ASP A 57 9.94 16.63 -23.08
N LYS A 58 10.33 16.77 -21.83
CA LYS A 58 9.58 17.58 -20.90
C LYS A 58 10.50 18.45 -20.08
N SER A 59 9.98 19.63 -19.75
CA SER A 59 10.65 20.49 -18.78
C SER A 59 10.60 19.82 -17.41
N PRO A 60 11.47 20.22 -16.48
CA PRO A 60 11.41 19.69 -15.13
C PRO A 60 10.04 19.87 -14.47
N ALA A 61 9.32 20.95 -14.83
CA ALA A 61 8.00 21.16 -14.28
C ALA A 61 6.99 20.14 -14.78
N GLU A 62 7.24 19.53 -15.91
CA GLU A 62 6.36 18.51 -16.48
C GLU A 62 6.75 17.10 -16.08
N ALA A 63 7.96 16.91 -15.58
CA ALA A 63 8.43 15.62 -15.11
C ALA A 63 7.91 15.37 -13.71
N ARG A 64 6.60 15.29 -13.59
CA ARG A 64 5.94 15.16 -12.31
C ARG A 64 5.49 13.73 -12.06
N GLU A 65 5.16 13.47 -10.83
CA GLU A 65 4.66 12.18 -10.40
C GLU A 65 3.25 11.98 -10.90
N VAL A 66 2.96 10.73 -11.23
CA VAL A 66 1.61 10.32 -11.65
C VAL A 66 1.07 9.37 -10.60
N MET A 67 -0.15 9.65 -10.15
CA MET A 67 -0.82 8.80 -9.17
C MET A 67 -1.49 7.64 -9.87
N ALA A 68 -1.01 6.41 -9.60
CA ALA A 68 -1.69 5.21 -10.06
C ALA A 68 -2.91 4.91 -9.20
N TYR A 69 -2.81 5.19 -7.90
CA TYR A 69 -3.91 5.06 -6.95
C TYR A 69 -3.92 6.29 -6.06
N ASP A 70 -5.10 6.79 -5.80
CA ASP A 70 -5.29 7.93 -4.92
C ASP A 70 -6.70 7.81 -4.32
N ASP A 71 -6.82 6.88 -3.39
CA ASP A 71 -8.11 6.45 -2.89
C ASP A 71 -8.28 6.77 -1.42
N ASP A 72 -9.48 7.21 -1.06
CA ASP A 72 -9.89 7.24 0.33
C ASP A 72 -10.60 5.93 0.68
N HIS A 73 -11.13 5.84 1.89
CA HIS A 73 -11.79 4.61 2.34
C HIS A 73 -12.98 4.25 1.45
N ALA A 74 -13.77 5.24 1.05
CA ALA A 74 -14.94 4.99 0.21
C ALA A 74 -14.55 4.42 -1.15
N ALA A 75 -13.47 4.95 -1.74
CA ALA A 75 -12.98 4.45 -3.01
C ALA A 75 -12.45 3.02 -2.88
N LEU A 76 -11.76 2.73 -1.79
CA LEU A 76 -11.30 1.36 -1.54
C LEU A 76 -12.47 0.40 -1.34
N ASP A 77 -13.50 0.83 -0.64
CA ASP A 77 -14.69 0.00 -0.44
C ASP A 77 -15.34 -0.33 -1.77
N LEU A 78 -15.40 0.65 -2.67
CA LEU A 78 -15.95 0.40 -4.01
C LEU A 78 -15.13 -0.65 -4.76
N ARG A 79 -13.80 -0.59 -4.67
CA ARG A 79 -12.95 -1.59 -5.31
C ARG A 79 -13.17 -2.98 -4.72
N VAL A 80 -13.32 -3.06 -3.40
CA VAL A 80 -13.60 -4.34 -2.74
C VAL A 80 -14.94 -4.90 -3.19
N ARG A 81 -15.96 -4.05 -3.31
CA ARG A 81 -17.27 -4.46 -3.82
C ARG A 81 -17.18 -4.99 -5.23
N GLN A 82 -16.40 -4.34 -6.08
CA GLN A 82 -16.21 -4.80 -7.45
C GLN A 82 -15.56 -6.18 -7.47
N PHE A 83 -14.60 -6.41 -6.59
CA PHE A 83 -13.98 -7.72 -6.47
C PHE A 83 -15.00 -8.76 -6.00
N GLU A 84 -15.83 -8.40 -5.02
CA GLU A 84 -16.84 -9.31 -4.47
C GLU A 84 -17.89 -9.70 -5.50
N THR A 85 -18.17 -8.84 -6.47
CA THR A 85 -19.14 -9.16 -7.52
C THR A 85 -18.55 -10.07 -8.60
N GLY A 86 -17.26 -10.36 -8.54
CA GLY A 86 -16.63 -11.24 -9.51
C GLY A 86 -16.31 -10.61 -10.83
N ILE A 87 -16.50 -9.30 -10.98
CA ILE A 87 -16.21 -8.62 -12.24
C ILE A 87 -14.75 -8.81 -12.65
N GLN A 88 -13.85 -8.80 -11.67
CA GLN A 88 -12.43 -8.92 -11.95
C GLN A 88 -11.96 -10.35 -12.13
N THR A 89 -12.84 -11.31 -11.92
CA THR A 89 -12.49 -12.72 -12.12
C THR A 89 -12.76 -13.18 -13.54
N MET A 90 -13.02 -12.26 -14.43
CA MET A 90 -13.23 -12.60 -15.84
C MET A 90 -11.95 -13.00 -16.55
N LEU A 91 -10.80 -12.81 -15.90
CA LEU A 91 -9.53 -13.29 -16.43
C LEU A 91 -9.45 -14.81 -16.25
N ASP A 92 -9.08 -15.48 -17.29
CA ASP A 92 -8.97 -16.94 -17.28
C ASP A 92 -7.61 -17.34 -17.88
N PRO A 93 -6.69 -17.90 -17.10
CA PRO A 93 -6.85 -18.21 -15.66
C PRO A 93 -6.75 -16.97 -14.80
N PRO A 94 -7.32 -16.99 -13.61
CA PRO A 94 -7.21 -15.85 -12.70
C PRO A 94 -5.76 -15.65 -12.28
N GLN A 95 -5.38 -14.39 -12.15
CA GLN A 95 -4.05 -14.05 -11.71
C GLN A 95 -3.90 -14.32 -10.21
N ARG A 96 -2.75 -14.88 -9.86
CA ARG A 96 -2.38 -15.04 -8.47
C ARG A 96 -1.20 -14.16 -8.17
N MET A 97 -1.24 -13.53 -7.02
CA MET A 97 -0.17 -12.65 -6.58
C MET A 97 0.43 -13.15 -5.29
N ARG A 98 1.71 -12.91 -5.13
CA ARG A 98 2.41 -13.19 -3.89
C ARG A 98 3.24 -11.97 -3.54
N ARG A 99 2.99 -11.41 -2.38
CA ARG A 99 3.73 -10.23 -1.91
C ARG A 99 4.89 -10.66 -1.05
N PHE A 100 6.01 -10.00 -1.27
CA PHE A 100 7.21 -10.17 -0.46
C PHE A 100 7.52 -8.81 0.16
N VAL A 101 7.59 -8.79 1.47
CA VAL A 101 7.89 -7.58 2.22
C VAL A 101 9.29 -7.74 2.80
N SER A 102 10.16 -6.78 2.54
CA SER A 102 11.54 -6.84 3.01
C SER A 102 12.00 -5.45 3.42
N ASN A 103 13.18 -5.41 4.03
CA ASN A 103 13.81 -4.15 4.44
C ASN A 103 12.89 -3.32 5.34
N VAL A 104 12.25 -3.99 6.28
CA VAL A 104 11.35 -3.30 7.21
C VAL A 104 12.19 -2.47 8.18
N GLU A 105 11.90 -1.17 8.21
CA GLU A 105 12.55 -0.23 9.12
C GLU A 105 11.46 0.55 9.85
N ALA A 106 11.60 0.69 11.13
CA ALA A 106 10.60 1.38 11.94
C ALA A 106 11.27 2.40 12.85
N TYR A 107 10.78 3.62 12.81
CA TYR A 107 11.37 4.73 13.53
C TYR A 107 10.30 5.51 14.26
N HIS A 108 10.73 6.17 15.34
CA HIS A 108 9.84 7.10 16.03
C HIS A 108 9.60 8.32 15.18
N LEU A 109 8.40 8.84 15.25
CA LEU A 109 8.09 10.13 14.63
C LEU A 109 8.64 11.25 15.51
N ASP A 110 9.21 12.26 14.87
CA ASP A 110 9.83 13.37 15.60
C ASP A 110 8.85 14.16 16.47
N ASN A 111 7.58 14.20 16.05
CA ASN A 111 6.55 14.93 16.77
C ASN A 111 5.82 14.08 17.80
N GLU A 112 6.35 12.91 18.11
CA GLU A 112 5.77 12.03 19.12
C GLU A 112 6.55 12.10 20.41
N ASP A 113 5.86 12.08 21.52
CA ASP A 113 6.48 12.13 22.84
C ASP A 113 6.54 10.77 23.51
#